data_7da73011ffa9f63f2aab0561c5290da1
#
_entry.id   7da73011ffa9f63f2aab0561c5290da1
#
_cell.length_a   1.000
_cell.length_b   1.000
_cell.length_c   1.000
_cell.angle_alpha   90.00
_cell.angle_beta   90.00
_cell.angle_gamma   90.00
#
_symmetry.space_group_name_H-M   'P 1'
#
loop_
_entity.id
_entity.type
_entity.pdbx_description
1 polymer ?
#
loop_
_entity_poly.entity_id
_entity_poly.type
_entity_poly.pdbx_seq_one_letter_code
_entity_poly.pdbx_strand_id
1 'polypeptide(L)'
;RQPEHRLSERNPTFRGNLLVAEGTQSSTAILSQSDGVLLQDLPFAIELKKFIVEHYSTGMPKLFASEIIIHDKATGEKTPARVEVNHPASYKGIEIYQSSFDDGGSHLKLRAVPMVAGAKAFDVEGVVGNSTQLTNKGGGAGSDTLTLEFTALRTINVENFGGAGPGASGADVRKVDLRESVESRLGAANKTVTKKELRNVGPSVSYKLRDAAGQAREFHNYMLPVDTGDGVPVFLLGVRESPAEPFRYLRVPADDKGSMDGFMRMKAALADPQAREQSVRRYVS
;
A
#
# COMPACT_ATOMS: atom_id res chain seq x y z
N ARG A 1 14.24 24.31 33.60
CA ARG A 1 15.09 23.79 32.49
C ARG A 1 15.38 22.32 32.83
N GLN A 2 14.74 21.39 32.15
CA GLN A 2 15.13 19.99 32.23
C GLN A 2 16.54 19.86 31.62
N PRO A 3 17.42 19.05 32.21
CA PRO A 3 18.73 18.78 31.64
C PRO A 3 18.52 18.18 30.25
N GLU A 4 19.24 18.71 29.27
CA GLU A 4 19.26 18.17 27.91
C GLU A 4 19.75 16.73 28.01
N HIS A 5 18.87 15.77 27.80
CA HIS A 5 19.26 14.37 27.66
C HIS A 5 19.95 14.21 26.30
N ARG A 6 21.20 14.52 26.25
CA ARG A 6 22.04 14.21 25.09
C ARG A 6 22.25 12.71 25.05
N LEU A 7 22.01 12.13 23.91
CA LEU A 7 22.54 10.80 23.57
C LEU A 7 24.06 10.89 23.74
N SER A 8 24.59 10.39 24.86
CA SER A 8 26.01 10.47 25.12
C SER A 8 26.69 9.25 24.49
N GLU A 9 27.92 9.44 24.03
CA GLU A 9 28.81 8.35 23.55
C GLU A 9 28.97 7.22 24.57
N ARG A 10 28.60 7.47 25.82
CA ARG A 10 28.70 6.50 26.94
C ARG A 10 27.55 5.51 27.01
N ASN A 11 26.49 5.68 26.22
CA ASN A 11 25.34 4.76 26.25
C ASN A 11 24.89 4.39 24.83
N PRO A 12 25.57 3.41 24.19
CA PRO A 12 25.35 3.03 22.79
C PRO A 12 24.01 2.33 22.52
N THR A 13 23.14 2.20 23.50
CA THR A 13 21.91 1.39 23.42
C THR A 13 20.65 2.18 23.10
N PHE A 14 20.72 3.50 22.90
CA PHE A 14 19.56 4.28 22.51
C PHE A 14 19.24 4.11 21.04
N ARG A 15 17.99 3.70 20.77
CA ARG A 15 17.44 3.62 19.42
C ARG A 15 16.24 4.56 19.33
N GLY A 16 16.22 5.36 18.28
CA GLY A 16 15.09 6.23 17.94
C GLY A 16 14.68 6.02 16.51
N ASN A 17 13.43 6.35 16.21
CA ASN A 17 12.91 6.36 14.85
C ASN A 17 12.78 7.81 14.37
N LEU A 18 13.17 8.03 13.12
CA LEU A 18 13.00 9.30 12.42
C LEU A 18 12.14 9.04 11.19
N LEU A 19 11.05 9.78 11.05
CA LEU A 19 10.21 9.74 9.87
C LEU A 19 10.54 10.94 8.97
N VAL A 20 10.87 10.66 7.71
CA VAL A 20 11.20 11.68 6.72
C VAL A 20 10.53 11.34 5.40
N ALA A 21 9.73 12.24 4.85
CA ALA A 21 9.16 12.10 3.51
C ALA A 21 10.14 12.63 2.44
N GLU A 22 10.02 12.13 1.21
CA GLU A 22 10.82 12.65 0.09
C GLU A 22 10.66 14.17 -0.07
N GLY A 23 11.76 14.87 -0.27
CA GLY A 23 11.79 16.31 -0.40
C GLY A 23 11.66 17.08 0.91
N THR A 24 11.56 16.40 2.05
CA THR A 24 11.49 17.01 3.38
C THR A 24 12.72 16.69 4.22
N GLN A 25 12.84 17.37 5.35
CA GLN A 25 13.90 17.11 6.32
C GLN A 25 13.34 17.04 7.75
N SER A 26 13.99 16.26 8.59
CA SER A 26 13.68 16.16 10.01
C SER A 26 14.93 16.01 10.85
N SER A 27 14.91 16.55 12.07
CA SER A 27 16.00 16.40 13.03
C SER A 27 15.54 15.79 14.35
N THR A 28 14.27 15.41 14.46
CA THR A 28 13.69 14.92 15.71
C THR A 28 13.52 13.41 15.67
N ALA A 29 14.29 12.70 16.48
CA ALA A 29 14.15 11.28 16.68
C ALA A 29 13.12 10.97 17.77
N ILE A 30 12.32 9.95 17.54
CA ILE A 30 11.30 9.44 18.45
C ILE A 30 11.87 8.21 19.16
N LEU A 31 12.09 8.32 20.46
CA LEU A 31 12.53 7.21 21.31
C LEU A 31 11.34 6.65 22.09
N SER A 32 11.08 5.37 21.91
CA SER A 32 10.05 4.66 22.70
C SER A 32 10.66 4.15 23.99
N GLN A 33 10.06 4.52 25.11
CA GLN A 33 10.43 4.07 26.45
C GLN A 33 9.25 3.33 27.10
N SER A 34 9.51 2.63 28.21
CA SER A 34 8.45 1.92 28.95
C SER A 34 7.33 2.85 29.42
N ASP A 35 7.65 4.10 29.71
CA ASP A 35 6.74 5.07 30.32
C ASP A 35 6.17 6.08 29.32
N GLY A 36 6.51 5.97 28.01
CA GLY A 36 6.04 6.88 27.00
C GLY A 36 7.00 7.09 25.85
N VAL A 37 6.85 8.20 25.18
CA VAL A 37 7.63 8.61 24.00
C VAL A 37 8.46 9.83 24.35
N LEU A 38 9.76 9.77 24.09
CA LEU A 38 10.67 10.90 24.20
C LEU A 38 11.03 11.41 22.80
N LEU A 39 10.95 12.71 22.60
CA LEU A 39 11.44 13.37 21.39
C LEU A 39 12.87 13.86 21.63
N GLN A 40 13.80 13.40 20.80
CA GLN A 40 15.20 13.77 20.88
C GLN A 40 15.57 14.59 19.64
N ASP A 41 15.99 15.82 19.87
CA ASP A 41 16.54 16.64 18.79
C ASP A 41 17.99 16.22 18.49
N LEU A 42 18.29 15.98 17.22
CA LEU A 42 19.61 15.59 16.75
C LEU A 42 20.45 16.83 16.42
N PRO A 43 21.80 16.76 16.52
CA PRO A 43 22.69 17.86 16.15
C PRO A 43 22.74 18.11 14.63
N PHE A 44 21.99 17.34 13.86
CA PHE A 44 21.85 17.46 12.41
C PHE A 44 20.41 17.17 11.99
N ALA A 45 20.05 17.60 10.80
CA ALA A 45 18.80 17.22 10.13
C ALA A 45 19.10 16.25 8.99
N ILE A 46 18.19 15.32 8.74
CA ILE A 46 18.22 14.39 7.62
C ILE A 46 17.18 14.82 6.61
N GLU A 47 17.60 15.13 5.39
CA GLU A 47 16.76 15.35 4.24
C GLU A 47 16.71 14.09 3.39
N LEU A 48 15.53 13.57 3.09
CA LEU A 48 15.35 12.48 2.16
C LEU A 48 15.20 13.04 0.75
N LYS A 49 16.19 12.77 -0.11
CA LYS A 49 16.16 13.18 -1.51
C LYS A 49 15.35 12.22 -2.35
N LYS A 50 15.59 10.92 -2.17
CA LYS A 50 14.93 9.87 -2.93
C LYS A 50 14.92 8.56 -2.16
N PHE A 51 13.78 7.89 -2.18
CA PHE A 51 13.65 6.51 -1.75
C PHE A 51 13.68 5.60 -2.99
N ILE A 52 14.55 4.58 -2.97
CA ILE A 52 14.80 3.69 -4.11
C ILE A 52 14.37 2.29 -3.74
N VAL A 53 13.59 1.68 -4.63
CA VAL A 53 13.24 0.27 -4.57
C VAL A 53 13.70 -0.38 -5.86
N GLU A 54 14.58 -1.37 -5.76
CA GLU A 54 14.95 -2.23 -6.87
C GLU A 54 14.28 -3.59 -6.74
N HIS A 55 13.93 -4.19 -7.87
CA HIS A 55 13.28 -5.48 -7.92
C HIS A 55 14.10 -6.49 -8.73
N TYR A 56 13.96 -7.77 -8.37
CA TYR A 56 14.39 -8.85 -9.25
C TYR A 56 13.47 -8.95 -10.46
N SER A 57 13.89 -9.69 -11.50
CA SER A 57 13.04 -9.99 -12.67
C SER A 57 11.73 -10.71 -12.31
N THR A 58 11.67 -11.35 -11.14
CA THR A 58 10.48 -11.98 -10.56
C THR A 58 9.49 -11.01 -9.94
N GLY A 59 9.82 -9.70 -9.91
CA GLY A 59 9.02 -8.67 -9.24
C GLY A 59 9.24 -8.58 -7.73
N MET A 60 10.02 -9.47 -7.12
CA MET A 60 10.34 -9.40 -5.69
C MET A 60 11.30 -8.26 -5.40
N PRO A 61 11.15 -7.55 -4.26
CA PRO A 61 12.09 -6.53 -3.83
C PRO A 61 13.50 -7.09 -3.68
N LYS A 62 14.47 -6.38 -4.25
CA LYS A 62 15.90 -6.72 -4.18
C LYS A 62 16.63 -5.78 -3.23
N LEU A 63 16.32 -4.50 -3.29
CA LEU A 63 17.01 -3.45 -2.57
C LEU A 63 16.02 -2.36 -2.14
N PHE A 64 16.21 -1.90 -0.92
CA PHE A 64 15.63 -0.66 -0.42
C PHE A 64 16.78 0.27 -0.05
N ALA A 65 16.78 1.47 -0.59
CA ALA A 65 17.80 2.48 -0.33
C ALA A 65 17.19 3.86 -0.17
N SER A 66 17.82 4.69 0.66
CA SER A 66 17.49 6.09 0.83
C SER A 66 18.69 6.95 0.48
N GLU A 67 18.54 7.83 -0.49
CA GLU A 67 19.50 8.90 -0.75
C GLU A 67 19.15 10.08 0.15
N ILE A 68 20.06 10.40 1.07
CA ILE A 68 19.85 11.43 2.07
C ILE A 68 20.92 12.52 1.99
N ILE A 69 20.58 13.69 2.50
CA ILE A 69 21.55 14.73 2.82
C ILE A 69 21.50 15.01 4.31
N ILE A 70 22.64 14.92 4.97
CA ILE A 70 22.80 15.25 6.38
C ILE A 70 23.20 16.74 6.46
N HIS A 71 22.36 17.53 7.12
CA HIS A 71 22.56 18.95 7.34
C HIS A 71 23.07 19.17 8.76
N ASP A 72 24.32 19.52 8.93
CA ASP A 72 24.89 19.85 10.24
C ASP A 72 24.35 21.17 10.76
N LYS A 73 23.73 21.17 11.93
CA LYS A 73 23.15 22.39 12.51
C LYS A 73 24.20 23.41 13.01
N ALA A 74 25.38 22.95 13.41
CA ALA A 74 26.42 23.81 13.96
C ALA A 74 27.27 24.46 12.88
N THR A 75 27.58 23.67 11.81
CA THR A 75 28.50 24.14 10.76
C THR A 75 27.77 24.55 9.49
N GLY A 76 26.53 24.14 9.30
CA GLY A 76 25.79 24.31 8.04
C GLY A 76 26.27 23.40 6.90
N GLU A 77 27.19 22.48 7.17
CA GLU A 77 27.71 21.55 6.20
C GLU A 77 26.62 20.57 5.74
N LYS A 78 26.64 20.23 4.46
CA LYS A 78 25.74 19.28 3.83
C LYS A 78 26.50 18.07 3.36
N THR A 79 26.26 16.92 3.96
CA THR A 79 26.93 15.65 3.63
C THR A 79 25.95 14.71 2.97
N PRO A 80 26.11 14.37 1.68
CA PRO A 80 25.28 13.36 1.03
C PRO A 80 25.68 11.97 1.55
N ALA A 81 24.67 11.12 1.74
CA ALA A 81 24.87 9.73 2.13
C ALA A 81 23.80 8.84 1.49
N ARG A 82 24.08 7.55 1.39
CA ARG A 82 23.16 6.53 0.97
C ARG A 82 23.03 5.50 2.08
N VAL A 83 21.79 5.22 2.46
CA VAL A 83 21.45 4.22 3.48
C VAL A 83 20.72 3.08 2.81
N GLU A 84 21.22 1.86 3.01
CA GLU A 84 20.59 0.64 2.50
C GLU A 84 20.29 -0.31 3.65
N VAL A 85 19.43 -1.27 3.40
CA VAL A 85 19.24 -2.39 4.34
C VAL A 85 20.60 -3.09 4.51
N ASN A 86 21.08 -3.21 5.74
CA ASN A 86 22.40 -3.74 6.13
C ASN A 86 23.61 -2.85 5.81
N HIS A 87 23.43 -1.67 5.23
CA HIS A 87 24.50 -0.71 5.00
C HIS A 87 24.08 0.65 5.57
N PRO A 88 24.26 0.86 6.89
CA PRO A 88 23.91 2.14 7.53
C PRO A 88 24.89 3.24 7.13
N ALA A 89 24.46 4.48 7.28
CA ALA A 89 25.34 5.63 7.25
C ALA A 89 25.70 6.04 8.68
N SER A 90 26.94 6.47 8.87
CA SER A 90 27.41 6.94 10.17
C SER A 90 27.73 8.43 10.11
N TYR A 91 27.23 9.20 11.09
CA TYR A 91 27.51 10.61 11.21
C TYR A 91 27.60 11.04 12.66
N LYS A 92 28.71 11.65 13.07
CA LYS A 92 28.96 12.13 14.46
C LYS A 92 28.62 11.08 15.54
N GLY A 93 29.01 9.82 15.31
CA GLY A 93 28.79 8.72 16.26
C GLY A 93 27.34 8.19 16.30
N ILE A 94 26.50 8.62 15.37
CA ILE A 94 25.13 8.14 15.22
C ILE A 94 25.04 7.30 13.94
N GLU A 95 24.55 6.07 14.09
CA GLU A 95 24.29 5.15 12.97
C GLU A 95 22.86 5.33 12.47
N ILE A 96 22.70 5.54 11.16
CA ILE A 96 21.42 5.78 10.49
C ILE A 96 21.09 4.54 9.67
N TYR A 97 20.03 3.83 10.08
CA TYR A 97 19.57 2.60 9.45
C TYR A 97 18.29 2.82 8.65
N GLN A 98 18.17 2.14 7.52
CA GLN A 98 16.89 1.96 6.84
C GLN A 98 16.07 0.90 7.59
N SER A 99 14.98 1.30 8.27
CA SER A 99 14.17 0.36 9.05
C SER A 99 12.88 -0.05 8.35
N SER A 100 12.11 0.91 7.88
CA SER A 100 10.83 0.71 7.20
C SER A 100 10.54 1.89 6.28
N PHE A 101 9.53 1.74 5.47
CA PHE A 101 9.01 2.83 4.64
C PHE A 101 7.49 2.80 4.68
N ASP A 102 6.87 3.97 4.47
CA ASP A 102 5.44 4.16 4.37
C ASP A 102 5.16 5.23 3.33
N ASP A 103 3.89 5.38 2.96
CA ASP A 103 3.49 6.44 2.05
C ASP A 103 3.33 7.76 2.80
N GLY A 104 4.14 8.72 2.47
CA GLY A 104 4.16 10.06 3.09
C GLY A 104 3.42 11.13 2.27
N GLY A 105 2.51 10.76 1.39
CA GLY A 105 1.76 11.71 0.57
C GLY A 105 2.05 11.61 -0.91
N SER A 106 2.07 10.39 -1.46
CA SER A 106 2.22 10.17 -2.90
C SER A 106 1.10 10.81 -3.69
N HIS A 107 1.46 11.40 -4.82
CA HIS A 107 0.50 11.86 -5.82
C HIS A 107 0.00 10.70 -6.63
N LEU A 108 -1.33 10.58 -6.73
CA LEU A 108 -2.01 9.52 -7.46
C LEU A 108 -2.71 10.10 -8.69
N LYS A 109 -2.52 9.44 -9.82
CA LYS A 109 -3.32 9.64 -11.04
C LYS A 109 -3.99 8.31 -11.36
N LEU A 110 -5.28 8.25 -11.18
CA LEU A 110 -6.08 7.05 -11.30
C LEU A 110 -7.17 7.25 -12.35
N ARG A 111 -7.49 6.20 -13.06
CA ARG A 111 -8.68 6.14 -13.90
C ARG A 111 -9.77 5.40 -13.16
N ALA A 112 -10.80 6.11 -12.77
CA ALA A 112 -11.97 5.55 -12.15
C ALA A 112 -12.89 4.94 -13.21
N VAL A 113 -13.23 3.66 -13.05
CA VAL A 113 -14.13 2.93 -13.93
C VAL A 113 -15.39 2.60 -13.15
N PRO A 114 -16.50 3.34 -13.36
CA PRO A 114 -17.74 3.06 -12.65
C PRO A 114 -18.27 1.68 -12.99
N MET A 115 -18.66 0.93 -11.96
CA MET A 115 -19.24 -0.41 -12.13
C MET A 115 -20.73 -0.38 -12.42
N VAL A 116 -21.27 0.76 -12.80
CA VAL A 116 -22.69 0.97 -13.18
C VAL A 116 -22.80 1.03 -14.69
N ALA A 117 -23.80 0.35 -15.25
CA ALA A 117 -24.03 0.35 -16.68
C ALA A 117 -24.29 1.78 -17.22
N GLY A 118 -23.63 2.11 -18.35
CA GLY A 118 -23.78 3.41 -19.00
C GLY A 118 -22.94 4.55 -18.41
N ALA A 119 -22.30 4.37 -17.27
CA ALA A 119 -21.41 5.38 -16.70
C ALA A 119 -20.05 5.36 -17.40
N LYS A 120 -19.49 6.56 -17.64
CA LYS A 120 -18.18 6.71 -18.32
C LYS A 120 -17.04 6.73 -17.32
N ALA A 121 -15.90 6.15 -17.69
CA ALA A 121 -14.66 6.29 -16.95
C ALA A 121 -14.21 7.75 -16.91
N PHE A 122 -13.58 8.14 -15.79
CA PHE A 122 -13.04 9.49 -15.59
C PHE A 122 -11.73 9.44 -14.82
N ASP A 123 -10.92 10.47 -14.99
CA ASP A 123 -9.64 10.55 -14.31
C ASP A 123 -9.82 11.21 -12.92
N VAL A 124 -9.12 10.68 -11.94
CA VAL A 124 -9.07 11.16 -10.57
C VAL A 124 -7.63 11.39 -10.18
N GLU A 125 -7.34 12.59 -9.71
CA GLU A 125 -6.05 12.91 -9.12
C GLU A 125 -6.23 13.17 -7.62
N GLY A 126 -5.25 12.77 -6.83
CA GLY A 126 -5.26 13.00 -5.41
C GLY A 126 -3.91 12.75 -4.77
N VAL A 127 -3.85 13.03 -3.49
CA VAL A 127 -2.66 12.81 -2.67
C VAL A 127 -3.04 11.92 -1.51
N VAL A 128 -2.24 10.92 -1.21
CA VAL A 128 -2.46 10.05 -0.06
C VAL A 128 -2.49 10.87 1.23
N GLY A 129 -3.50 10.65 2.05
CA GLY A 129 -3.78 11.43 3.25
C GLY A 129 -4.72 12.63 3.04
N ASN A 130 -5.06 12.95 1.80
CA ASN A 130 -5.97 14.04 1.47
C ASN A 130 -7.29 13.53 0.92
N SER A 131 -8.31 14.39 0.98
CA SER A 131 -9.64 14.12 0.42
C SER A 131 -9.93 14.98 -0.80
N THR A 132 -10.69 14.42 -1.74
CA THR A 132 -11.14 15.08 -2.95
C THR A 132 -12.67 14.89 -3.07
N GLN A 133 -13.38 15.92 -3.45
CA GLN A 133 -14.81 15.82 -3.69
C GLN A 133 -15.09 15.34 -5.12
N LEU A 134 -15.91 14.31 -5.24
CA LEU A 134 -16.44 13.81 -6.50
C LEU A 134 -17.88 14.32 -6.63
N THR A 135 -18.12 15.16 -7.63
CA THR A 135 -19.45 15.66 -7.93
C THR A 135 -19.97 14.97 -9.18
N ASN A 136 -21.09 14.27 -9.07
CA ASN A 136 -21.77 13.73 -10.24
C ASN A 136 -22.45 14.89 -11.01
N LYS A 137 -21.94 15.25 -12.17
CA LYS A 137 -22.52 16.26 -13.07
C LYS A 137 -23.66 15.73 -13.95
N GLY A 138 -24.13 14.50 -13.71
CA GLY A 138 -25.27 13.91 -14.43
C GLY A 138 -26.60 14.38 -13.87
N GLY A 139 -27.27 15.27 -14.57
CA GLY A 139 -28.48 15.96 -14.20
C GLY A 139 -29.61 15.08 -13.69
N GLY A 140 -29.83 15.12 -12.41
CA GLY A 140 -31.00 14.68 -11.65
C GLY A 140 -31.01 15.44 -10.34
N ALA A 141 -32.21 15.78 -9.84
CA ALA A 141 -32.40 16.52 -8.58
C ALA A 141 -31.84 15.71 -7.40
N GLY A 142 -30.59 15.96 -7.03
CA GLY A 142 -29.84 15.30 -5.99
C GLY A 142 -28.40 15.09 -6.48
N SER A 143 -27.57 16.14 -6.44
CA SER A 143 -26.14 15.99 -6.68
C SER A 143 -25.55 15.24 -5.48
N ASP A 144 -25.45 13.92 -5.59
CA ASP A 144 -24.75 13.12 -4.61
C ASP A 144 -23.26 13.49 -4.68
N THR A 145 -22.85 14.32 -3.75
CA THR A 145 -21.45 14.67 -3.57
C THR A 145 -20.81 13.57 -2.72
N LEU A 146 -19.88 12.85 -3.32
CA LEU A 146 -19.06 11.87 -2.60
C LEU A 146 -17.71 12.50 -2.26
N THR A 147 -17.22 12.23 -1.07
CA THR A 147 -15.86 12.59 -0.67
C THR A 147 -14.99 11.35 -0.80
N LEU A 148 -13.96 11.42 -1.66
CA LEU A 148 -12.97 10.41 -1.84
C LEU A 148 -11.72 10.78 -1.03
N GLU A 149 -11.32 9.90 -0.12
CA GLU A 149 -10.12 10.03 0.70
C GLU A 149 -9.17 8.89 0.39
N PHE A 150 -7.98 9.19 -0.14
CA PHE A 150 -6.93 8.20 -0.33
C PHE A 150 -6.22 7.96 0.99
N THR A 151 -6.27 6.72 1.49
CA THR A 151 -5.73 6.39 2.82
C THR A 151 -4.35 5.74 2.76
N ALA A 152 -4.03 5.01 1.70
CA ALA A 152 -2.71 4.42 1.51
C ALA A 152 -2.44 4.06 0.05
N LEU A 153 -1.19 4.18 -0.36
CA LEU A 153 -0.61 3.54 -1.54
C LEU A 153 0.47 2.57 -1.07
N ARG A 154 0.38 1.32 -1.48
CA ARG A 154 1.46 0.35 -1.30
C ARG A 154 1.96 -0.07 -2.66
N THR A 155 3.21 0.26 -2.96
CA THR A 155 3.83 -0.07 -4.25
C THR A 155 4.23 -1.54 -4.36
N ILE A 156 4.40 -2.21 -3.23
CA ILE A 156 4.82 -3.61 -3.13
C ILE A 156 3.88 -4.34 -2.18
N ASN A 157 3.30 -5.43 -2.66
CA ASN A 157 2.51 -6.36 -1.87
C ASN A 157 3.03 -7.78 -2.12
N VAL A 158 3.65 -8.36 -1.11
CA VAL A 158 4.18 -9.73 -1.19
C VAL A 158 3.19 -10.68 -0.53
N GLU A 159 2.63 -11.58 -1.33
CA GLU A 159 1.61 -12.54 -0.90
C GLU A 159 2.12 -13.97 -1.04
N ASN A 160 1.65 -14.86 -0.16
CA ASN A 160 2.04 -16.26 -0.18
C ASN A 160 0.94 -17.11 -0.85
N PHE A 161 1.23 -17.66 -2.00
CA PHE A 161 0.35 -18.55 -2.75
C PHE A 161 0.59 -20.04 -2.46
N GLY A 162 1.60 -20.39 -1.67
CA GLY A 162 2.03 -21.77 -1.41
C GLY A 162 1.11 -22.62 -0.52
N GLY A 163 -0.05 -22.10 -0.10
CA GLY A 163 -0.98 -22.78 0.80
C GLY A 163 -2.41 -22.90 0.28
N ALA A 164 -2.70 -22.47 -0.92
CA ALA A 164 -4.03 -22.53 -1.51
C ALA A 164 -4.25 -23.90 -2.17
N GLY A 165 -4.67 -24.90 -1.38
CA GLY A 165 -5.35 -26.07 -1.94
C GLY A 165 -6.68 -25.67 -2.58
N PRO A 166 -7.23 -26.49 -3.52
CA PRO A 166 -8.52 -26.21 -4.15
C PRO A 166 -9.62 -26.25 -3.09
N GLY A 167 -10.05 -25.08 -2.63
CA GLY A 167 -11.08 -24.94 -1.59
C GLY A 167 -10.89 -23.79 -0.62
N ALA A 168 -9.79 -23.06 -0.65
CA ALA A 168 -9.59 -21.85 0.15
C ALA A 168 -10.40 -20.67 -0.44
N SER A 169 -11.71 -20.78 -0.34
CA SER A 169 -12.67 -19.73 -0.60
C SER A 169 -12.43 -18.59 0.40
N GLY A 170 -11.97 -17.43 -0.09
CA GLY A 170 -11.97 -16.18 0.70
C GLY A 170 -10.87 -16.04 1.75
N ALA A 171 -9.72 -16.67 1.57
CA ALA A 171 -8.56 -16.40 2.40
C ALA A 171 -8.22 -14.91 2.28
N ASP A 172 -8.38 -14.20 3.39
CA ASP A 172 -7.89 -12.85 3.58
C ASP A 172 -6.38 -12.83 3.31
N VAL A 173 -6.00 -12.30 2.16
CA VAL A 173 -4.62 -12.25 1.65
C VAL A 173 -3.71 -11.47 2.60
N ARG A 174 -4.26 -10.87 3.67
CA ARG A 174 -3.57 -10.09 4.70
C ARG A 174 -3.27 -10.84 6.00
N LYS A 175 -3.73 -12.06 6.16
CA LYS A 175 -3.33 -12.83 7.33
C LYS A 175 -1.87 -13.22 7.18
N VAL A 176 -1.00 -12.32 7.62
CA VAL A 176 0.30 -12.71 8.18
C VAL A 176 -0.07 -13.62 9.34
N ASP A 177 0.12 -14.91 9.15
CA ASP A 177 -0.16 -15.89 10.20
C ASP A 177 0.83 -15.63 11.34
N LEU A 178 0.38 -14.90 12.36
CA LEU A 178 1.17 -14.66 13.58
C LEU A 178 1.61 -15.98 14.24
N ARG A 179 0.87 -17.07 14.01
CA ARG A 179 1.28 -18.42 14.40
C ARG A 179 2.55 -18.85 13.66
N GLU A 180 2.63 -18.63 12.35
CA GLU A 180 3.81 -19.00 11.55
C GLU A 180 5.05 -18.20 11.94
N SER A 181 4.87 -16.94 12.31
CA SER A 181 5.95 -16.08 12.84
C SER A 181 6.44 -16.54 14.23
N VAL A 182 5.57 -17.10 15.05
CA VAL A 182 5.92 -17.65 16.37
C VAL A 182 6.53 -19.04 16.25
N GLU A 183 6.00 -19.91 15.38
CA GLU A 183 6.52 -21.26 15.13
C GLU A 183 7.90 -21.26 14.48
N SER A 184 8.22 -20.25 13.66
CA SER A 184 9.57 -20.11 13.09
C SER A 184 10.65 -19.77 14.13
N ARG A 185 10.24 -19.30 15.33
CA ARG A 185 11.14 -18.99 16.47
C ARG A 185 11.23 -20.11 17.50
N LEU A 186 10.34 -21.08 17.47
CA LEU A 186 10.30 -22.22 18.35
C LEU A 186 10.82 -23.47 17.62
N GLY A 187 12.12 -23.63 17.58
CA GLY A 187 12.91 -24.85 17.40
C GLY A 187 12.40 -25.95 16.45
N ALA A 188 13.29 -26.35 15.60
CA ALA A 188 13.29 -27.28 14.47
C ALA A 188 12.79 -28.75 14.70
N ALA A 189 11.68 -29.01 15.36
CA ALA A 189 11.26 -30.37 15.63
C ALA A 189 9.97 -30.87 14.94
N ASN A 190 9.31 -30.11 14.10
CA ASN A 190 8.25 -30.61 13.20
C ASN A 190 7.97 -29.58 12.09
N LYS A 191 8.88 -29.46 11.15
CA LYS A 191 8.63 -28.67 9.92
C LYS A 191 7.84 -29.52 8.95
N THR A 192 6.53 -29.37 8.92
CA THR A 192 5.78 -29.52 7.69
C THR A 192 6.28 -28.40 6.76
N VAL A 193 7.04 -28.81 5.73
CA VAL A 193 7.58 -27.88 4.73
C VAL A 193 6.41 -27.38 3.88
N THR A 194 5.74 -26.34 4.33
CA THR A 194 4.82 -25.56 3.50
C THR A 194 5.69 -24.79 2.53
N LYS A 195 5.66 -25.15 1.25
CA LYS A 195 6.35 -24.42 0.19
C LYS A 195 5.80 -22.99 0.17
N LYS A 196 6.57 -22.04 0.69
CA LYS A 196 6.23 -20.61 0.59
C LYS A 196 6.48 -20.18 -0.85
N GLU A 197 5.42 -19.91 -1.58
CA GLU A 197 5.49 -19.30 -2.90
C GLU A 197 5.16 -17.81 -2.77
N LEU A 198 6.17 -17.02 -2.44
CA LEU A 198 6.03 -15.57 -2.28
C LEU A 198 6.07 -14.90 -3.65
N ARG A 199 5.04 -14.10 -3.95
CA ARG A 199 4.98 -13.29 -5.17
C ARG A 199 4.66 -11.84 -4.80
N ASN A 200 5.31 -10.91 -5.49
CA ASN A 200 4.87 -9.52 -5.46
C ASN A 200 3.72 -9.37 -6.46
N VAL A 201 2.54 -9.05 -5.95
CA VAL A 201 1.32 -8.85 -6.74
C VAL A 201 1.12 -7.41 -7.19
N GLY A 202 2.16 -6.59 -7.03
CA GLY A 202 2.17 -5.21 -7.49
C GLY A 202 1.54 -4.21 -6.53
N PRO A 203 1.25 -2.99 -7.00
CA PRO A 203 0.73 -1.92 -6.16
C PRO A 203 -0.73 -2.14 -5.76
N SER A 204 -1.09 -1.60 -4.60
CA SER A 204 -2.48 -1.49 -4.14
C SER A 204 -2.79 -0.10 -3.63
N VAL A 205 -4.02 0.33 -3.82
CA VAL A 205 -4.54 1.61 -3.34
C VAL A 205 -5.68 1.35 -2.37
N SER A 206 -5.63 2.00 -1.21
CA SER A 206 -6.71 2.03 -0.23
C SER A 206 -7.35 3.40 -0.23
N TYR A 207 -8.67 3.44 -0.20
CA TYR A 207 -9.41 4.69 -0.16
C TYR A 207 -10.75 4.51 0.55
N LYS A 208 -11.35 5.64 0.97
CA LYS A 208 -12.69 5.72 1.52
C LYS A 208 -13.57 6.57 0.63
N LEU A 209 -14.79 6.13 0.43
CA LEU A 209 -15.87 6.94 -0.15
C LEU A 209 -16.86 7.28 0.95
N ARG A 210 -17.08 8.56 1.14
CA ARG A 210 -18.01 9.09 2.13
C ARG A 210 -19.13 9.81 1.42
N ASP A 211 -20.37 9.49 1.77
CA ASP A 211 -21.55 10.17 1.26
C ASP A 211 -21.85 11.46 2.03
N ALA A 212 -22.90 12.19 1.61
CA ALA A 212 -23.34 13.42 2.27
C ALA A 212 -23.87 13.20 3.69
N ALA A 213 -24.31 11.98 4.02
CA ALA A 213 -24.75 11.61 5.36
C ALA A 213 -23.60 11.22 6.30
N GLY A 214 -22.36 11.22 5.79
CA GLY A 214 -21.17 10.85 6.54
C GLY A 214 -20.91 9.35 6.61
N GLN A 215 -21.70 8.51 5.94
CA GLN A 215 -21.45 7.08 5.83
C GLN A 215 -20.23 6.84 4.94
N ALA A 216 -19.31 6.04 5.41
CA ALA A 216 -18.07 5.75 4.69
C ALA A 216 -17.94 4.26 4.42
N ARG A 217 -17.58 3.91 3.18
CA ARG A 217 -17.12 2.59 2.77
C ARG A 217 -15.62 2.63 2.54
N GLU A 218 -14.94 1.58 2.91
CA GLU A 218 -13.53 1.44 2.68
C GLU A 218 -13.27 0.47 1.54
N PHE A 219 -12.31 0.83 0.69
CA PHE A 219 -11.92 0.07 -0.48
C PHE A 219 -10.42 -0.23 -0.45
N HIS A 220 -10.06 -1.37 -1.00
CA HIS A 220 -8.68 -1.79 -1.18
C HIS A 220 -8.53 -2.51 -2.52
N ASN A 221 -7.91 -1.86 -3.48
CA ASN A 221 -7.81 -2.37 -4.85
C ASN A 221 -6.36 -2.68 -5.20
N TYR A 222 -6.12 -3.91 -5.67
CA TYR A 222 -4.88 -4.24 -6.34
C TYR A 222 -4.91 -3.68 -7.76
N MET A 223 -3.82 -3.02 -8.16
CA MET A 223 -3.75 -2.27 -9.42
C MET A 223 -3.33 -3.11 -10.62
N LEU A 224 -2.81 -4.32 -10.38
CA LEU A 224 -2.46 -5.28 -11.43
C LEU A 224 -3.30 -6.55 -11.27
N PRO A 225 -3.58 -7.24 -12.37
CA PRO A 225 -4.26 -8.53 -12.30
C PRO A 225 -3.36 -9.57 -11.64
N VAL A 226 -3.96 -10.40 -10.78
CA VAL A 226 -3.30 -11.44 -10.00
C VAL A 226 -3.83 -12.80 -10.46
N ASP A 227 -2.94 -13.73 -10.78
CA ASP A 227 -3.31 -15.13 -11.00
C ASP A 227 -3.43 -15.82 -9.63
N THR A 228 -4.66 -16.21 -9.29
CA THR A 228 -4.98 -16.89 -8.03
C THR A 228 -4.88 -18.42 -8.12
N GLY A 229 -4.30 -18.94 -9.22
CA GLY A 229 -4.12 -20.37 -9.47
C GLY A 229 -5.15 -20.98 -10.42
N ASP A 230 -6.13 -20.21 -10.86
CA ASP A 230 -7.18 -20.63 -11.78
C ASP A 230 -6.77 -20.46 -13.25
N GLY A 231 -5.57 -19.92 -13.51
CA GLY A 231 -5.05 -19.63 -14.86
C GLY A 231 -5.67 -18.40 -15.52
N VAL A 232 -6.63 -17.74 -14.87
CA VAL A 232 -7.22 -16.48 -15.34
C VAL A 232 -6.84 -15.35 -14.39
N PRO A 233 -6.00 -14.42 -14.83
CA PRO A 233 -5.66 -13.27 -13.99
C PRO A 233 -6.89 -12.41 -13.67
N VAL A 234 -7.04 -12.00 -12.43
CA VAL A 234 -8.16 -11.20 -11.95
C VAL A 234 -7.69 -9.96 -11.21
N PHE A 235 -8.40 -8.84 -11.39
CA PHE A 235 -8.27 -7.70 -10.49
C PHE A 235 -9.04 -8.01 -9.20
N LEU A 236 -8.40 -7.74 -8.06
CA LEU A 236 -8.99 -7.90 -6.73
C LEU A 236 -9.42 -6.53 -6.22
N LEU A 237 -10.72 -6.32 -6.14
CA LEU A 237 -11.35 -5.09 -5.68
C LEU A 237 -11.99 -5.33 -4.31
N GLY A 238 -11.33 -4.88 -3.25
CA GLY A 238 -11.78 -5.08 -1.88
C GLY A 238 -12.76 -4.00 -1.44
N VAL A 239 -13.79 -4.39 -0.70
CA VAL A 239 -14.75 -3.49 -0.06
C VAL A 239 -15.11 -3.98 1.33
N ARG A 240 -15.26 -3.05 2.27
CA ARG A 240 -15.85 -3.30 3.59
C ARG A 240 -16.67 -2.10 4.04
N GLU A 241 -17.71 -2.37 4.82
CA GLU A 241 -18.62 -1.34 5.33
C GLU A 241 -18.09 -0.71 6.64
N SER A 242 -17.26 -1.44 7.36
CA SER A 242 -16.74 -1.05 8.68
C SER A 242 -15.29 -1.51 8.86
N PRO A 243 -14.46 -0.75 9.60
CA PRO A 243 -13.08 -1.19 9.92
C PRO A 243 -13.00 -2.50 10.70
N ALA A 244 -14.09 -2.88 11.41
CA ALA A 244 -14.15 -4.14 12.16
C ALA A 244 -14.39 -5.36 11.25
N GLU A 245 -14.82 -5.15 10.02
CA GLU A 245 -15.09 -6.21 9.05
C GLU A 245 -13.86 -6.51 8.19
N PRO A 246 -13.65 -7.77 7.77
CA PRO A 246 -12.65 -8.10 6.76
C PRO A 246 -13.08 -7.56 5.39
N PHE A 247 -12.11 -7.26 4.53
CA PHE A 247 -12.40 -6.93 3.15
C PHE A 247 -12.97 -8.12 2.40
N ARG A 248 -14.05 -7.89 1.66
CA ARG A 248 -14.60 -8.82 0.66
C ARG A 248 -14.07 -8.41 -0.71
N TYR A 249 -13.51 -9.35 -1.45
CA TYR A 249 -12.91 -9.06 -2.74
C TYR A 249 -13.79 -9.50 -3.89
N LEU A 250 -14.16 -8.56 -4.75
CA LEU A 250 -14.71 -8.82 -6.06
C LEU A 250 -13.55 -9.20 -6.99
N ARG A 251 -13.71 -10.29 -7.72
CA ARG A 251 -12.76 -10.75 -8.73
C ARG A 251 -13.25 -10.32 -10.10
N VAL A 252 -12.50 -9.44 -10.76
CA VAL A 252 -12.81 -8.98 -12.11
C VAL A 252 -11.79 -9.56 -13.06
N PRO A 253 -12.20 -10.44 -14.01
CA PRO A 253 -11.27 -11.02 -14.97
C PRO A 253 -10.57 -9.93 -15.80
N ALA A 254 -9.27 -10.08 -15.96
CA ALA A 254 -8.51 -9.28 -16.89
C ALA A 254 -8.68 -9.85 -18.31
N ASP A 255 -8.70 -8.95 -19.30
CA ASP A 255 -8.64 -9.34 -20.70
C ASP A 255 -7.19 -9.65 -21.14
N ASP A 256 -7.00 -10.06 -22.40
CA ASP A 256 -5.70 -10.41 -22.97
C ASP A 256 -4.68 -9.26 -22.95
N LYS A 257 -5.16 -8.02 -22.76
CA LYS A 257 -4.32 -6.82 -22.60
C LYS A 257 -4.01 -6.49 -21.15
N GLY A 258 -4.48 -7.31 -20.21
CA GLY A 258 -4.35 -7.06 -18.78
C GLY A 258 -5.20 -5.88 -18.30
N SER A 259 -6.33 -5.61 -18.96
CA SER A 259 -7.25 -4.52 -18.62
C SER A 259 -8.63 -5.04 -18.18
N MET A 260 -9.45 -4.16 -17.63
CA MET A 260 -10.85 -4.44 -17.27
C MET A 260 -11.84 -4.19 -18.43
N ASP A 261 -11.38 -3.72 -19.58
CA ASP A 261 -12.24 -3.29 -20.67
C ASP A 261 -13.10 -4.43 -21.23
N GLY A 262 -12.55 -5.63 -21.32
CA GLY A 262 -13.28 -6.83 -21.71
C GLY A 262 -14.46 -7.13 -20.79
N PHE A 263 -14.23 -7.11 -19.50
CA PHE A 263 -15.27 -7.31 -18.49
C PHE A 263 -16.34 -6.21 -18.55
N MET A 264 -15.93 -4.95 -18.71
CA MET A 264 -16.87 -3.83 -18.78
C MET A 264 -17.76 -3.89 -20.03
N ARG A 265 -17.20 -4.29 -21.19
CA ARG A 265 -18.00 -4.54 -22.41
C ARG A 265 -19.00 -5.69 -22.22
N MET A 266 -18.57 -6.79 -21.63
CA MET A 266 -19.46 -7.91 -21.30
C MET A 266 -20.59 -7.46 -20.38
N LYS A 267 -20.28 -6.74 -19.33
CA LYS A 267 -21.27 -6.23 -18.37
C LYS A 267 -22.28 -5.30 -19.04
N ALA A 268 -21.83 -4.41 -19.91
CA ALA A 268 -22.70 -3.51 -20.66
C ALA A 268 -23.62 -4.30 -21.62
N ALA A 269 -23.12 -5.31 -22.32
CA ALA A 269 -23.91 -6.17 -23.18
C ALA A 269 -24.96 -6.98 -22.39
N LEU A 270 -24.61 -7.46 -21.18
CA LEU A 270 -25.56 -8.16 -20.31
C LEU A 270 -26.64 -7.24 -19.74
N ALA A 271 -26.38 -5.95 -19.62
CA ALA A 271 -27.38 -4.96 -19.22
C ALA A 271 -28.38 -4.62 -20.32
N ASP A 272 -28.02 -4.84 -21.59
CA ASP A 272 -28.87 -4.63 -22.75
C ASP A 272 -29.84 -5.83 -22.94
N PRO A 273 -31.17 -5.64 -22.83
CA PRO A 273 -32.14 -6.73 -23.01
C PRO A 273 -32.07 -7.38 -24.40
N GLN A 274 -31.83 -6.59 -25.45
CA GLN A 274 -31.76 -7.10 -26.83
C GLN A 274 -30.52 -7.96 -27.06
N ALA A 275 -29.36 -7.52 -26.56
CA ALA A 275 -28.13 -8.28 -26.65
C ALA A 275 -28.23 -9.61 -25.86
N ARG A 276 -28.86 -9.61 -24.69
CA ARG A 276 -29.13 -10.83 -23.93
C ARG A 276 -30.00 -11.82 -24.69
N GLU A 277 -31.10 -11.34 -25.25
CA GLU A 277 -32.05 -12.18 -26.00
C GLU A 277 -31.38 -12.81 -27.22
N GLN A 278 -30.60 -12.03 -27.98
CA GLN A 278 -29.83 -12.55 -29.11
C GLN A 278 -28.82 -13.62 -28.71
N SER A 279 -28.13 -13.41 -27.57
CA SER A 279 -27.15 -14.37 -27.07
C SER A 279 -27.81 -15.68 -26.63
N VAL A 280 -28.95 -15.60 -25.94
CA VAL A 280 -29.71 -16.78 -25.54
C VAL A 280 -30.22 -17.54 -26.74
N ARG A 281 -30.74 -16.87 -27.77
CA ARG A 281 -31.20 -17.50 -29.01
C ARG A 281 -30.08 -18.29 -29.73
N ARG A 282 -28.86 -17.69 -29.76
CA ARG A 282 -27.70 -18.38 -30.37
C ARG A 282 -27.20 -19.59 -29.58
N TYR A 283 -27.41 -19.59 -28.28
CA TYR A 283 -26.98 -20.70 -27.41
C TYR A 283 -27.96 -21.88 -27.47
N VAL A 284 -29.25 -21.62 -27.73
CA VAL A 284 -30.33 -22.61 -27.77
C VAL A 284 -30.52 -23.18 -29.18
N SER A 285 -29.99 -22.54 -30.21
CA SER A 285 -29.97 -23.03 -31.60
C SER A 285 -28.79 -23.97 -31.88
#